data_d446bb774f2adc44964859a85b90efb1
#
_entry.id   d446bb774f2adc44964859a85b90efb1
#
_cell.length_a   1.000
_cell.length_b   1.000
_cell.length_c   1.000
_cell.angle_alpha   90.00
_cell.angle_beta   90.00
_cell.angle_gamma   90.00
#
_symmetry.space_group_name_H-M   'P 1'
#
loop_
_entity.id
_entity.type
_entity.pdbx_description
1 polymer ?
#
loop_
_entity_poly.entity_id
_entity_poly.type
_entity_poly.pdbx_seq_one_letter_code
_entity_poly.pdbx_strand_id
1 'polypeptide(L)'
;MKRLFLIITFWAAGVAGASAQMRLTLPQALDLALSENPTVKVAEMEVQRYDYVKRQTWGNLLPQISASGSYTRSIVKSEMRGGISFGADNTFAVQGDLSLPLFAPSVYRTLKMNDAQMATAVEAARASRIDLTAEVKKAFYNILLAEQSLAVLRESEATVQRTVDDTQVQYKHRLASEYDLLTAQVQLSNLKPTILQTENSIKLAKLMLKMYLSIPEDVEIEVVGELDALRDDVLAGTDGLTTDVTDNSDLRSLELQEEVLRRSLKAANAGRMPTLAAFGSASYTGNDMEPFNFGGAAATDDSRYFWTHPISVGLQLSVPIFSGLTKMNRSRELKNQISQLSLQRSYARQQIDVQVRSALNDLLTARETMYAQELTVEQARKAYKISDTRYRAGAGTILELNSAQLSQTQAQLNFSQAIYDYLSAKAEYDRIVGREHGNK
;
A
#
# COMPACT_ATOMS: atom_id res chain seq x y z
N MET A 1 -5.24 -33.12 -13.13
CA MET A 1 -3.88 -33.00 -13.66
C MET A 1 -2.99 -32.63 -12.50
N LYS A 2 -2.00 -33.47 -12.26
CA LYS A 2 -1.16 -33.57 -11.05
C LYS A 2 -0.27 -32.32 -10.88
N ARG A 3 -0.46 -31.55 -9.80
CA ARG A 3 0.52 -30.56 -9.36
C ARG A 3 1.45 -31.25 -8.35
N LEU A 4 2.69 -31.36 -8.73
CA LEU A 4 3.81 -31.88 -7.93
C LEU A 4 4.00 -30.94 -6.72
N PHE A 5 3.71 -31.43 -5.52
CA PHE A 5 4.16 -30.83 -4.27
C PHE A 5 5.63 -31.20 -4.08
N LEU A 6 6.51 -30.24 -4.24
CA LEU A 6 7.92 -30.37 -3.85
C LEU A 6 8.02 -30.07 -2.36
N ILE A 7 7.95 -31.10 -1.53
CA ILE A 7 8.20 -31.02 -0.09
C ILE A 7 9.71 -30.93 0.08
N ILE A 8 10.20 -29.71 0.38
CA ILE A 8 11.56 -29.52 0.90
C ILE A 8 11.50 -29.86 2.39
N THR A 9 11.91 -31.08 2.71
CA THR A 9 12.20 -31.55 4.07
C THR A 9 13.41 -30.78 4.60
N PHE A 10 13.17 -29.79 5.46
CA PHE A 10 14.19 -29.10 6.24
C PHE A 10 14.68 -30.07 7.33
N TRP A 11 15.87 -30.57 7.16
CA TRP A 11 16.58 -31.33 8.17
C TRP A 11 16.89 -30.43 9.37
N ALA A 12 16.25 -30.70 10.48
CA ALA A 12 16.56 -30.09 11.76
C ALA A 12 17.88 -30.70 12.28
N ALA A 13 19.00 -30.13 11.88
CA ALA A 13 20.27 -30.32 12.58
C ALA A 13 20.32 -29.21 13.67
N GLY A 14 20.26 -29.64 14.94
CA GLY A 14 20.47 -28.76 16.08
C GLY A 14 21.84 -28.11 16.00
N VAL A 15 21.86 -26.81 15.83
CA VAL A 15 23.03 -25.94 15.99
C VAL A 15 22.72 -24.95 17.10
N ALA A 16 23.53 -25.00 18.12
CA ALA A 16 23.59 -24.03 19.23
C ALA A 16 23.47 -22.59 18.72
N GLY A 17 22.78 -21.75 19.51
CA GLY A 17 22.48 -20.35 19.23
C GLY A 17 23.65 -19.48 18.78
N ALA A 18 23.91 -19.47 17.51
CA ALA A 18 24.47 -18.33 16.83
C ALA A 18 23.26 -17.57 16.27
N SER A 19 23.00 -16.39 16.82
CA SER A 19 22.08 -15.42 16.22
C SER A 19 22.55 -15.20 14.78
N ALA A 20 21.92 -15.85 13.81
CA ALA A 20 22.29 -15.70 12.42
C ALA A 20 21.92 -14.27 12.01
N GLN A 21 22.92 -13.38 12.04
CA GLN A 21 22.79 -12.01 11.61
C GLN A 21 22.42 -12.01 10.12
N MET A 22 21.25 -11.49 9.79
CA MET A 22 20.75 -11.44 8.42
C MET A 22 21.43 -10.29 7.66
N ARG A 23 22.32 -10.63 6.73
CA ARG A 23 22.99 -9.64 5.88
C ARG A 23 22.09 -9.27 4.71
N LEU A 24 21.84 -7.98 4.54
CA LEU A 24 20.90 -7.46 3.53
C LEU A 24 21.61 -6.44 2.64
N THR A 25 21.61 -6.72 1.34
CA THR A 25 21.90 -5.71 0.31
C THR A 25 20.62 -4.98 -0.09
N LEU A 26 20.72 -3.80 -0.73
CA LEU A 26 19.54 -3.05 -1.17
C LEU A 26 18.60 -3.85 -2.10
N PRO A 27 19.08 -4.58 -3.13
CA PRO A 27 18.19 -5.41 -3.95
C PRO A 27 17.46 -6.49 -3.14
N GLN A 28 18.17 -7.18 -2.24
CA GLN A 28 17.57 -8.21 -1.37
C GLN A 28 16.51 -7.62 -0.43
N ALA A 29 16.76 -6.42 0.13
CA ALA A 29 15.80 -5.72 0.96
C ALA A 29 14.54 -5.34 0.16
N LEU A 30 14.68 -4.87 -1.07
CA LEU A 30 13.57 -4.54 -1.95
C LEU A 30 12.74 -5.77 -2.33
N ASP A 31 13.40 -6.87 -2.73
CA ASP A 31 12.71 -8.13 -3.07
C ASP A 31 11.92 -8.68 -1.86
N LEU A 32 12.54 -8.65 -0.67
CA LEU A 32 11.88 -9.11 0.55
C LEU A 32 10.69 -8.21 0.93
N ALA A 33 10.86 -6.89 0.85
CA ALA A 33 9.77 -5.95 1.11
C ALA A 33 8.59 -6.17 0.17
N LEU A 34 8.84 -6.27 -1.13
CA LEU A 34 7.80 -6.45 -2.14
C LEU A 34 7.08 -7.80 -2.02
N SER A 35 7.74 -8.85 -1.48
CA SER A 35 7.13 -10.17 -1.28
C SER A 35 6.41 -10.31 0.06
N GLU A 36 6.91 -9.68 1.14
CA GLU A 36 6.45 -9.97 2.49
C GLU A 36 5.64 -8.83 3.13
N ASN A 37 5.77 -7.59 2.64
CA ASN A 37 5.12 -6.45 3.27
C ASN A 37 3.58 -6.55 3.24
N PRO A 38 2.91 -6.37 4.40
CA PRO A 38 1.46 -6.47 4.50
C PRO A 38 0.69 -5.49 3.61
N THR A 39 1.22 -4.28 3.37
CA THR A 39 0.52 -3.28 2.53
C THR A 39 0.42 -3.72 1.08
N VAL A 40 1.48 -4.31 0.53
CA VAL A 40 1.48 -4.90 -0.82
C VAL A 40 0.57 -6.12 -0.88
N LYS A 41 0.67 -7.03 0.10
CA LYS A 41 -0.22 -8.22 0.18
C LYS A 41 -1.69 -7.83 0.26
N VAL A 42 -2.05 -6.81 1.06
CA VAL A 42 -3.42 -6.29 1.14
C VAL A 42 -3.88 -5.74 -0.20
N ALA A 43 -3.04 -4.98 -0.90
CA ALA A 43 -3.38 -4.44 -2.21
C ALA A 43 -3.59 -5.56 -3.26
N GLU A 44 -2.79 -6.62 -3.22
CA GLU A 44 -2.98 -7.81 -4.08
C GLU A 44 -4.26 -8.59 -3.74
N MET A 45 -4.59 -8.73 -2.45
CA MET A 45 -5.86 -9.33 -2.01
C MET A 45 -7.06 -8.50 -2.47
N GLU A 46 -6.92 -7.18 -2.54
CA GLU A 46 -7.97 -6.29 -3.06
C GLU A 46 -8.23 -6.55 -4.57
N VAL A 47 -7.20 -6.82 -5.36
CA VAL A 47 -7.36 -7.27 -6.75
C VAL A 47 -8.14 -8.59 -6.82
N GLN A 48 -7.80 -9.57 -5.95
CA GLN A 48 -8.54 -10.84 -5.88
C GLN A 48 -10.00 -10.63 -5.44
N ARG A 49 -10.25 -9.69 -4.51
CA ARG A 49 -11.61 -9.32 -4.09
C ARG A 49 -12.47 -8.86 -5.27
N TYR A 50 -11.92 -8.02 -6.16
CA TYR A 50 -12.65 -7.58 -7.36
C TYR A 50 -12.87 -8.71 -8.37
N ASP A 51 -11.98 -9.71 -8.46
CA ASP A 51 -12.25 -10.91 -9.25
C ASP A 51 -13.46 -11.68 -8.72
N TYR A 52 -13.57 -11.84 -7.38
CA TYR A 52 -14.76 -12.47 -6.79
C TYR A 52 -16.03 -11.63 -6.98
N VAL A 53 -15.98 -10.30 -6.88
CA VAL A 53 -17.12 -9.40 -7.18
C VAL A 53 -17.58 -9.57 -8.63
N LYS A 54 -16.63 -9.68 -9.57
CA LYS A 54 -16.95 -9.96 -10.97
C LYS A 54 -17.62 -11.33 -11.15
N ARG A 55 -17.08 -12.37 -10.51
CA ARG A 55 -17.70 -13.73 -10.52
C ARG A 55 -19.08 -13.74 -9.87
N GLN A 56 -19.28 -13.02 -8.77
CA GLN A 56 -20.59 -12.84 -8.13
C GLN A 56 -21.58 -12.17 -9.09
N THR A 57 -21.16 -11.11 -9.78
CA THR A 57 -21.99 -10.43 -10.77
C THR A 57 -22.34 -11.36 -11.95
N TRP A 58 -21.38 -12.19 -12.37
CA TRP A 58 -21.61 -13.18 -13.41
C TRP A 58 -22.61 -14.26 -12.96
N GLY A 59 -22.57 -14.63 -11.67
CA GLY A 59 -23.53 -15.54 -11.04
C GLY A 59 -24.99 -15.09 -11.17
N ASN A 60 -25.25 -13.77 -11.29
CA ASN A 60 -26.59 -13.25 -11.54
C ASN A 60 -27.15 -13.57 -12.94
N LEU A 61 -26.34 -14.15 -13.84
CA LEU A 61 -26.77 -14.66 -15.13
C LEU A 61 -27.05 -16.17 -15.11
N LEU A 62 -26.71 -16.85 -14.01
CA LEU A 62 -26.96 -18.28 -13.82
C LEU A 62 -28.36 -18.54 -13.31
N PRO A 63 -28.88 -19.77 -13.49
CA PRO A 63 -30.14 -20.18 -12.86
C PRO A 63 -30.08 -20.01 -11.34
N GLN A 64 -31.08 -19.36 -10.79
CA GLN A 64 -31.28 -19.23 -9.34
C GLN A 64 -32.39 -20.17 -8.93
N ILE A 65 -32.11 -21.03 -7.96
CA ILE A 65 -33.07 -21.98 -7.42
C ILE A 65 -33.25 -21.63 -5.94
N SER A 66 -34.50 -21.46 -5.53
CA SER A 66 -34.86 -21.25 -4.14
C SER A 66 -35.96 -22.20 -3.71
N ALA A 67 -35.97 -22.56 -2.45
CA ALA A 67 -37.06 -23.33 -1.82
C ALA A 67 -37.54 -22.60 -0.58
N SER A 68 -38.84 -22.56 -0.39
CA SER A 68 -39.48 -21.97 0.79
C SER A 68 -40.53 -22.89 1.36
N GLY A 69 -40.69 -22.86 2.67
CA GLY A 69 -41.74 -23.59 3.36
C GLY A 69 -42.49 -22.63 4.29
N SER A 70 -43.79 -22.71 4.29
CA SER A 70 -44.61 -21.88 5.20
C SER A 70 -45.75 -22.67 5.81
N TYR A 71 -46.10 -22.34 7.05
CA TYR A 71 -47.32 -22.70 7.69
C TYR A 71 -48.09 -21.44 8.06
N THR A 72 -49.33 -21.39 7.63
CA THR A 72 -50.23 -20.27 7.93
C THR A 72 -51.49 -20.78 8.63
N ARG A 73 -51.84 -20.16 9.74
CA ARG A 73 -53.14 -20.37 10.40
C ARG A 73 -53.97 -19.09 10.24
N SER A 74 -55.16 -19.24 9.64
CA SER A 74 -56.11 -18.14 9.52
C SER A 74 -56.93 -18.02 10.83
N ILE A 75 -56.76 -16.89 11.51
CA ILE A 75 -57.52 -16.61 12.78
C ILE A 75 -58.91 -16.09 12.44
N VAL A 76 -59.02 -15.31 11.36
CA VAL A 76 -60.29 -14.81 10.85
C VAL A 76 -60.37 -15.15 9.36
N LYS A 77 -61.40 -15.89 8.95
CA LYS A 77 -61.63 -16.23 7.56
C LYS A 77 -62.33 -15.08 6.83
N SER A 78 -62.12 -14.98 5.52
CA SER A 78 -62.88 -14.04 4.69
C SER A 78 -64.33 -14.51 4.57
N GLU A 79 -65.28 -13.65 4.88
CA GLU A 79 -66.69 -13.92 4.72
C GLU A 79 -67.24 -13.27 3.47
N MET A 80 -67.98 -14.05 2.70
CA MET A 80 -68.73 -13.53 1.53
C MET A 80 -70.11 -13.01 2.00
N ARG A 81 -70.67 -12.04 1.28
CA ARG A 81 -72.01 -11.48 1.56
C ARG A 81 -73.02 -12.64 1.49
N GLY A 82 -73.51 -13.02 2.68
CA GLY A 82 -74.39 -14.18 2.82
C GLY A 82 -73.95 -15.17 3.93
N GLY A 83 -72.87 -14.87 4.66
CA GLY A 83 -72.43 -15.68 5.84
C GLY A 83 -71.64 -16.93 5.50
N ILE A 84 -71.15 -17.05 4.25
CA ILE A 84 -70.29 -18.15 3.83
C ILE A 84 -68.83 -17.76 4.02
N SER A 85 -68.12 -18.46 4.92
CA SER A 85 -66.70 -18.27 5.18
C SER A 85 -65.87 -19.04 4.14
N PHE A 86 -64.89 -18.36 3.49
CA PHE A 86 -63.96 -18.96 2.55
C PHE A 86 -62.53 -18.91 3.09
N GLY A 87 -61.78 -19.98 2.89
CA GLY A 87 -60.35 -20.08 3.22
C GLY A 87 -60.07 -21.33 4.08
N ALA A 88 -58.84 -21.74 4.08
CA ALA A 88 -58.35 -22.82 4.92
C ALA A 88 -58.09 -22.32 6.35
N ASP A 89 -58.35 -23.16 7.34
CA ASP A 89 -57.93 -22.89 8.73
C ASP A 89 -56.44 -22.97 8.87
N ASN A 90 -55.86 -23.99 8.27
CA ASN A 90 -54.43 -24.22 8.26
C ASN A 90 -53.95 -24.45 6.81
N THR A 91 -52.88 -23.81 6.45
CA THR A 91 -52.23 -24.00 5.14
C THR A 91 -50.77 -24.35 5.35
N PHE A 92 -50.34 -25.47 4.83
CA PHE A 92 -48.94 -25.86 4.69
C PHE A 92 -48.56 -25.68 3.25
N ALA A 93 -47.47 -24.95 2.98
CA ALA A 93 -46.96 -24.79 1.62
C ALA A 93 -45.44 -25.00 1.58
N VAL A 94 -44.99 -25.78 0.62
CA VAL A 94 -43.60 -25.90 0.22
C VAL A 94 -43.52 -25.52 -1.26
N GLN A 95 -42.63 -24.58 -1.59
CA GLN A 95 -42.47 -24.05 -2.94
C GLN A 95 -41.03 -24.07 -3.35
N GLY A 96 -40.76 -24.53 -4.56
CA GLY A 96 -39.48 -24.40 -5.24
C GLY A 96 -39.61 -23.47 -6.45
N ASP A 97 -38.71 -22.48 -6.54
CA ASP A 97 -38.70 -21.50 -7.61
C ASP A 97 -37.38 -21.58 -8.37
N LEU A 98 -37.45 -21.55 -9.69
CA LEU A 98 -36.31 -21.43 -10.61
C LEU A 98 -36.46 -20.11 -11.37
N SER A 99 -35.42 -19.32 -11.40
CA SER A 99 -35.33 -18.09 -12.19
C SER A 99 -34.06 -18.10 -13.01
N LEU A 100 -34.16 -17.88 -14.32
CA LEU A 100 -33.02 -17.80 -15.24
C LEU A 100 -33.14 -16.52 -16.09
N PRO A 101 -32.28 -15.52 -15.87
CA PRO A 101 -32.21 -14.34 -16.71
C PRO A 101 -31.70 -14.69 -18.11
N LEU A 102 -32.55 -14.52 -19.15
CA LEU A 102 -32.19 -14.75 -20.55
C LEU A 102 -31.60 -13.49 -21.20
N PHE A 103 -32.12 -12.32 -20.82
CA PHE A 103 -31.66 -11.04 -21.29
C PHE A 103 -31.68 -10.02 -20.15
N ALA A 104 -30.46 -9.64 -19.64
CA ALA A 104 -30.26 -8.74 -18.51
C ALA A 104 -29.21 -7.68 -18.84
N PRO A 105 -29.54 -6.63 -19.64
CA PRO A 105 -28.55 -5.65 -20.12
C PRO A 105 -27.79 -4.93 -19.00
N SER A 106 -28.42 -4.68 -17.86
CA SER A 106 -27.78 -4.06 -16.71
C SER A 106 -26.66 -4.92 -16.14
N VAL A 107 -26.85 -6.26 -16.06
CA VAL A 107 -25.83 -7.19 -15.57
C VAL A 107 -24.61 -7.20 -16.48
N TYR A 108 -24.79 -7.27 -17.79
CA TYR A 108 -23.68 -7.22 -18.76
C TYR A 108 -22.89 -5.91 -18.67
N ARG A 109 -23.58 -4.77 -18.40
CA ARG A 109 -22.92 -3.47 -18.23
C ARG A 109 -22.21 -3.37 -16.87
N THR A 110 -22.78 -3.99 -15.82
CA THR A 110 -22.14 -4.09 -14.51
C THR A 110 -20.88 -4.94 -14.57
N LEU A 111 -20.85 -6.03 -15.32
CA LEU A 111 -19.64 -6.82 -15.56
C LEU A 111 -18.51 -5.95 -16.16
N LYS A 112 -18.85 -5.10 -17.14
CA LYS A 112 -17.88 -4.16 -17.71
C LYS A 112 -17.41 -3.09 -16.71
N MET A 113 -18.28 -2.67 -15.80
CA MET A 113 -17.90 -1.77 -14.69
C MET A 113 -16.95 -2.47 -13.72
N ASN A 114 -17.21 -3.73 -13.36
CA ASN A 114 -16.34 -4.51 -12.50
C ASN A 114 -14.94 -4.72 -13.12
N ASP A 115 -14.83 -4.88 -14.46
CA ASP A 115 -13.55 -4.90 -15.17
C ASP A 115 -12.75 -3.59 -14.93
N ALA A 116 -13.41 -2.44 -14.97
CA ALA A 116 -12.76 -1.16 -14.72
C ALA A 116 -12.38 -0.99 -13.24
N GLN A 117 -13.22 -1.46 -12.30
CA GLN A 117 -12.89 -1.47 -10.87
C GLN A 117 -11.67 -2.37 -10.58
N MET A 118 -11.59 -3.53 -11.23
CA MET A 118 -10.43 -4.40 -11.12
C MET A 118 -9.16 -3.73 -11.64
N ALA A 119 -9.23 -3.00 -12.76
CA ALA A 119 -8.10 -2.22 -13.28
C ALA A 119 -7.66 -1.14 -12.30
N THR A 120 -8.61 -0.47 -11.61
CA THR A 120 -8.29 0.49 -10.54
C THR A 120 -7.55 -0.17 -9.37
N ALA A 121 -7.97 -1.37 -8.96
CA ALA A 121 -7.29 -2.12 -7.90
C ALA A 121 -5.87 -2.57 -8.29
N VAL A 122 -5.68 -2.99 -9.55
CA VAL A 122 -4.35 -3.33 -10.09
C VAL A 122 -3.43 -2.11 -10.05
N GLU A 123 -3.93 -0.93 -10.43
CA GLU A 123 -3.13 0.30 -10.37
C GLU A 123 -2.81 0.71 -8.92
N ALA A 124 -3.75 0.55 -7.99
CA ALA A 124 -3.50 0.78 -6.57
C ALA A 124 -2.42 -0.17 -6.00
N ALA A 125 -2.40 -1.43 -6.45
CA ALA A 125 -1.36 -2.37 -6.07
C ALA A 125 0.01 -1.96 -6.66
N ARG A 126 0.04 -1.45 -7.90
CA ARG A 126 1.25 -0.88 -8.52
C ARG A 126 1.76 0.34 -7.72
N ALA A 127 0.88 1.27 -7.37
CA ALA A 127 1.21 2.43 -6.55
C ALA A 127 1.82 2.03 -5.21
N SER A 128 1.21 1.07 -4.50
CA SER A 128 1.71 0.56 -3.22
C SER A 128 3.12 -0.03 -3.32
N ARG A 129 3.45 -0.71 -4.43
CA ARG A 129 4.80 -1.24 -4.67
C ARG A 129 5.82 -0.12 -4.92
N ILE A 130 5.44 0.91 -5.68
CA ILE A 130 6.30 2.07 -5.96
C ILE A 130 6.59 2.84 -4.67
N ASP A 131 5.54 3.13 -3.88
CA ASP A 131 5.67 3.83 -2.60
C ASP A 131 6.56 3.05 -1.62
N LEU A 132 6.31 1.75 -1.46
CA LEU A 132 7.13 0.90 -0.60
C LEU A 132 8.60 0.84 -1.07
N THR A 133 8.84 0.77 -2.37
CA THR A 133 10.20 0.80 -2.95
C THR A 133 10.94 2.08 -2.55
N ALA A 134 10.28 3.24 -2.63
CA ALA A 134 10.88 4.51 -2.24
C ALA A 134 11.18 4.56 -0.73
N GLU A 135 10.24 4.12 0.11
CA GLU A 135 10.41 4.10 1.56
C GLU A 135 11.52 3.14 2.01
N VAL A 136 11.61 1.95 1.42
CA VAL A 136 12.68 0.98 1.70
C VAL A 136 14.05 1.54 1.29
N LYS A 137 14.16 2.17 0.12
CA LYS A 137 15.40 2.84 -0.33
C LYS A 137 15.84 3.91 0.67
N LYS A 138 14.93 4.81 1.06
CA LYS A 138 15.21 5.88 2.02
C LYS A 138 15.64 5.32 3.39
N ALA A 139 14.92 4.30 3.90
CA ALA A 139 15.27 3.66 5.16
C ALA A 139 16.63 2.97 5.12
N PHE A 140 16.95 2.29 4.01
CA PHE A 140 18.24 1.64 3.80
C PHE A 140 19.39 2.66 3.76
N TYR A 141 19.25 3.73 2.99
CA TYR A 141 20.25 4.80 2.91
C TYR A 141 20.41 5.55 4.23
N ASN A 142 19.34 5.70 5.00
CA ASN A 142 19.41 6.32 6.33
C ASN A 142 20.25 5.49 7.33
N ILE A 143 20.20 4.16 7.23
CA ILE A 143 21.07 3.29 8.03
C ILE A 143 22.53 3.48 7.62
N LEU A 144 22.83 3.48 6.32
CA LEU A 144 24.18 3.72 5.82
C LEU A 144 24.73 5.10 6.25
N LEU A 145 23.90 6.14 6.19
CA LEU A 145 24.26 7.47 6.67
C LEU A 145 24.59 7.46 8.17
N ALA A 146 23.76 6.82 8.99
CA ALA A 146 23.96 6.77 10.41
C ALA A 146 25.21 5.95 10.81
N GLU A 147 25.47 4.83 10.13
CA GLU A 147 26.66 4.02 10.32
C GLU A 147 27.94 4.76 9.86
N GLN A 148 27.90 5.46 8.73
CA GLN A 148 29.00 6.32 8.26
C GLN A 148 29.25 7.49 9.23
N SER A 149 28.19 8.13 9.72
CA SER A 149 28.28 9.21 10.70
C SER A 149 28.91 8.73 12.01
N LEU A 150 28.54 7.53 12.47
CA LEU A 150 29.16 6.91 13.64
C LEU A 150 30.66 6.65 13.43
N ALA A 151 31.05 6.17 12.25
CA ALA A 151 32.45 5.94 11.91
C ALA A 151 33.27 7.25 11.95
N VAL A 152 32.75 8.34 11.37
CA VAL A 152 33.36 9.67 11.42
C VAL A 152 33.50 10.18 12.85
N LEU A 153 32.45 10.04 13.68
CA LEU A 153 32.48 10.48 15.07
C LEU A 153 33.46 9.67 15.92
N ARG A 154 33.58 8.37 15.69
CA ARG A 154 34.56 7.53 16.37
C ARG A 154 36.00 7.82 15.96
N GLU A 155 36.25 8.12 14.68
CA GLU A 155 37.53 8.60 14.19
C GLU A 155 37.91 9.95 14.88
N SER A 156 36.92 10.85 14.95
CA SER A 156 37.10 12.14 15.67
C SER A 156 37.38 11.92 17.14
N GLU A 157 36.63 11.03 17.86
CA GLU A 157 36.87 10.66 19.25
C GLU A 157 38.31 10.17 19.48
N ALA A 158 38.76 9.22 18.62
CA ALA A 158 40.13 8.69 18.71
C ALA A 158 41.21 9.77 18.46
N THR A 159 40.91 10.76 17.64
CA THR A 159 41.83 11.86 17.33
C THR A 159 41.87 12.86 18.51
N VAL A 160 40.70 13.23 19.07
CA VAL A 160 40.64 14.11 20.26
C VAL A 160 41.24 13.43 21.45
N GLN A 161 41.07 12.13 21.68
CA GLN A 161 41.71 11.39 22.77
C GLN A 161 43.22 11.47 22.65
N ARG A 162 43.82 11.31 21.48
CA ARG A 162 45.26 11.49 21.25
C ARG A 162 45.70 12.90 21.60
N THR A 163 44.91 13.92 21.22
CA THR A 163 45.20 15.32 21.60
C THR A 163 45.19 15.55 23.10
N VAL A 164 44.21 14.95 23.84
CA VAL A 164 44.18 14.98 25.32
C VAL A 164 45.42 14.34 25.91
N ASP A 165 45.79 13.14 25.42
CA ASP A 165 46.96 12.41 25.94
C ASP A 165 48.26 13.19 25.70
N ASP A 166 48.47 13.74 24.50
CA ASP A 166 49.62 14.56 24.11
C ASP A 166 49.69 15.85 25.02
N THR A 167 48.55 16.55 25.15
CA THR A 167 48.47 17.77 25.97
C THR A 167 48.71 17.47 27.46
N GLN A 168 48.23 16.30 27.97
CA GLN A 168 48.47 15.87 29.35
C GLN A 168 49.96 15.63 29.60
N VAL A 169 50.69 15.05 28.65
CA VAL A 169 52.15 14.87 28.74
C VAL A 169 52.83 16.22 28.73
N GLN A 170 52.46 17.14 27.84
CA GLN A 170 53.01 18.48 27.76
C GLN A 170 52.76 19.27 29.05
N TYR A 171 51.54 19.17 29.65
CA TYR A 171 51.22 19.81 30.94
C TYR A 171 52.12 19.31 32.07
N LYS A 172 52.34 17.99 32.18
CA LYS A 172 53.26 17.40 33.18
C LYS A 172 54.70 17.95 33.05
N HIS A 173 55.12 18.23 31.81
CA HIS A 173 56.43 18.83 31.51
C HIS A 173 56.41 20.37 31.54
N ARG A 174 55.28 21.02 31.92
CA ARG A 174 55.10 22.48 31.96
C ARG A 174 55.24 23.16 30.59
N LEU A 175 54.96 22.41 29.51
CA LEU A 175 54.96 22.90 28.14
C LEU A 175 53.61 23.31 27.64
N ALA A 176 52.51 22.91 28.32
CA ALA A 176 51.13 23.31 28.06
C ALA A 176 50.49 23.87 29.31
N SER A 177 49.47 24.71 29.20
CA SER A 177 48.70 25.26 30.28
C SER A 177 47.63 24.28 30.80
N GLU A 178 47.14 24.48 32.03
CA GLU A 178 45.97 23.77 32.53
C GLU A 178 44.72 24.04 31.66
N TYR A 179 44.60 25.27 31.15
CA TYR A 179 43.54 25.66 30.23
C TYR A 179 43.53 24.82 28.96
N ASP A 180 44.70 24.53 28.36
CA ASP A 180 44.82 23.71 27.15
C ASP A 180 44.35 22.27 27.42
N LEU A 181 44.75 21.70 28.58
CA LEU A 181 44.31 20.35 28.95
C LEU A 181 42.81 20.27 29.19
N LEU A 182 42.25 21.20 29.96
CA LEU A 182 40.82 21.25 30.23
C LEU A 182 40.02 21.44 28.94
N THR A 183 40.50 22.28 28.02
CA THR A 183 39.86 22.52 26.72
C THR A 183 39.82 21.24 25.87
N ALA A 184 40.90 20.48 25.81
CA ALA A 184 40.94 19.20 25.11
C ALA A 184 40.01 18.16 25.76
N GLN A 185 39.95 18.10 27.10
CA GLN A 185 39.06 17.19 27.83
C GLN A 185 37.57 17.53 27.63
N VAL A 186 37.20 18.80 27.59
CA VAL A 186 35.84 19.26 27.30
C VAL A 186 35.43 18.83 25.86
N GLN A 187 36.34 19.00 24.89
CA GLN A 187 36.08 18.59 23.51
C GLN A 187 35.80 17.08 23.45
N LEU A 188 36.59 16.25 24.09
CA LEU A 188 36.35 14.80 24.18
C LEU A 188 35.00 14.45 24.84
N SER A 189 34.69 15.14 25.94
CA SER A 189 33.44 14.91 26.69
C SER A 189 32.20 15.27 25.85
N ASN A 190 32.30 16.29 25.02
CA ASN A 190 31.19 16.71 24.13
C ASN A 190 30.90 15.73 23.00
N LEU A 191 31.86 14.89 22.62
CA LEU A 191 31.62 13.87 21.55
C LEU A 191 30.80 12.68 22.04
N LYS A 192 30.94 12.29 23.33
CA LYS A 192 30.27 11.07 23.84
C LYS A 192 28.75 11.07 23.72
N PRO A 193 28.01 12.16 24.08
CA PRO A 193 26.57 12.20 23.89
C PRO A 193 26.16 12.07 22.44
N THR A 194 26.89 12.69 21.50
CA THR A 194 26.61 12.64 20.07
C THR A 194 26.81 11.23 19.52
N ILE A 195 27.86 10.52 19.95
CA ILE A 195 28.09 9.11 19.59
C ILE A 195 26.94 8.24 20.07
N LEU A 196 26.54 8.35 21.34
CA LEU A 196 25.43 7.58 21.91
C LEU A 196 24.11 7.86 21.19
N GLN A 197 23.85 9.12 20.85
CA GLN A 197 22.66 9.49 20.08
C GLN A 197 22.67 8.87 18.68
N THR A 198 23.82 8.85 18.00
CA THR A 198 23.96 8.24 16.67
C THR A 198 23.78 6.72 16.76
N GLU A 199 24.34 6.04 17.77
CA GLU A 199 24.13 4.61 18.00
C GLU A 199 22.65 4.27 18.22
N ASN A 200 21.91 5.10 18.95
CA ASN A 200 20.48 4.92 19.13
C ASN A 200 19.71 5.18 17.84
N SER A 201 20.14 6.16 17.03
CA SER A 201 19.54 6.42 15.71
C SER A 201 19.70 5.24 14.75
N ILE A 202 20.86 4.55 14.78
CA ILE A 202 21.08 3.32 14.01
C ILE A 202 20.09 2.23 14.43
N LYS A 203 19.90 2.03 15.73
CA LYS A 203 18.94 1.02 16.24
C LYS A 203 17.51 1.31 15.75
N LEU A 204 17.07 2.57 15.85
CA LEU A 204 15.76 2.99 15.39
C LEU A 204 15.60 2.86 13.87
N ALA A 205 16.62 3.25 13.11
CA ALA A 205 16.61 3.09 11.65
C ALA A 205 16.53 1.61 11.22
N LYS A 206 17.25 0.72 11.94
CA LYS A 206 17.15 -0.73 11.72
C LYS A 206 15.75 -1.27 12.06
N LEU A 207 15.11 -0.80 13.13
CA LEU A 207 13.73 -1.18 13.45
C LEU A 207 12.75 -0.71 12.38
N MET A 208 12.91 0.50 11.85
CA MET A 208 12.10 1.00 10.74
C MET A 208 12.25 0.13 9.47
N LEU A 209 13.48 -0.21 9.11
CA LEU A 209 13.72 -1.10 7.97
C LEU A 209 13.09 -2.48 8.21
N LYS A 210 13.24 -3.09 9.40
CA LYS A 210 12.58 -4.35 9.75
C LYS A 210 11.07 -4.29 9.57
N MET A 211 10.43 -3.18 9.97
CA MET A 211 9.00 -2.96 9.78
C MET A 211 8.60 -3.00 8.29
N TYR A 212 9.35 -2.33 7.42
CA TYR A 212 9.10 -2.37 5.98
C TYR A 212 9.33 -3.75 5.38
N LEU A 213 10.31 -4.50 5.88
CA LEU A 213 10.65 -5.85 5.43
C LEU A 213 9.78 -6.95 6.07
N SER A 214 8.93 -6.60 7.05
CA SER A 214 8.15 -7.55 7.87
C SER A 214 9.02 -8.59 8.58
N ILE A 215 10.23 -8.18 9.00
CA ILE A 215 11.15 -9.00 9.79
C ILE A 215 10.81 -8.84 11.27
N PRO A 216 10.72 -9.94 12.06
CA PRO A 216 10.53 -9.87 13.50
C PRO A 216 11.62 -9.06 14.22
N GLU A 217 11.27 -8.43 15.35
CA GLU A 217 12.18 -7.55 16.09
C GLU A 217 13.40 -8.29 16.66
N ASP A 218 13.26 -9.55 17.00
CA ASP A 218 14.30 -10.42 17.57
C ASP A 218 15.40 -10.83 16.57
N VAL A 219 15.16 -10.68 15.26
CA VAL A 219 16.16 -10.99 14.22
C VAL A 219 17.12 -9.82 14.06
N GLU A 220 18.41 -10.02 14.27
CA GLU A 220 19.41 -9.00 13.99
C GLU A 220 19.67 -8.86 12.49
N ILE A 221 19.66 -7.60 12.00
CA ILE A 221 19.97 -7.29 10.61
C ILE A 221 21.26 -6.50 10.50
N GLU A 222 22.09 -6.84 9.51
CA GLU A 222 23.24 -6.09 9.07
C GLU A 222 23.01 -5.57 7.65
N VAL A 223 23.10 -4.28 7.47
CA VAL A 223 23.00 -3.66 6.14
C VAL A 223 24.37 -3.71 5.47
N VAL A 224 24.42 -4.28 4.27
CA VAL A 224 25.67 -4.40 3.51
C VAL A 224 25.72 -3.34 2.42
N GLY A 225 26.67 -2.43 2.53
CA GLY A 225 26.91 -1.34 1.57
C GLY A 225 27.71 -0.24 2.22
N GLU A 226 28.32 0.59 1.39
CA GLU A 226 29.01 1.80 1.81
C GLU A 226 28.36 2.99 1.11
N LEU A 227 28.07 4.04 1.86
CA LEU A 227 27.42 5.24 1.31
C LEU A 227 28.31 5.90 0.24
N ASP A 228 29.61 5.91 0.46
CA ASP A 228 30.60 6.49 -0.46
C ASP A 228 30.69 5.73 -1.79
N ALA A 229 30.47 4.40 -1.78
CA ALA A 229 30.45 3.59 -3.01
C ALA A 229 29.26 3.95 -3.92
N LEU A 230 28.14 4.40 -3.34
CA LEU A 230 26.97 4.84 -4.10
C LEU A 230 27.17 6.21 -4.78
N ARG A 231 28.23 6.94 -4.44
CA ARG A 231 28.58 8.22 -5.05
C ARG A 231 28.77 8.11 -6.56
N ASP A 232 29.44 7.08 -7.02
CA ASP A 232 29.74 6.91 -8.46
C ASP A 232 28.49 6.57 -9.27
N ASP A 233 27.53 5.86 -8.68
CA ASP A 233 26.18 5.65 -9.25
C ASP A 233 25.37 6.95 -9.36
N VAL A 234 25.61 7.89 -8.43
CA VAL A 234 25.03 9.23 -8.45
C VAL A 234 25.50 10.02 -9.68
N LEU A 235 26.79 9.89 -10.03
CA LEU A 235 27.41 10.62 -11.15
C LEU A 235 26.95 10.10 -12.52
N ALA A 236 26.70 8.79 -12.62
CA ALA A 236 26.22 8.15 -13.86
C ALA A 236 24.71 8.34 -14.11
N GLY A 237 23.93 8.68 -13.09
CA GLY A 237 22.46 8.56 -13.08
C GLY A 237 21.66 9.79 -13.50
N THR A 238 22.26 10.83 -14.11
CA THR A 238 21.53 12.03 -14.56
C THR A 238 21.01 11.93 -16.00
N ASP A 239 21.40 10.91 -16.75
CA ASP A 239 20.87 10.67 -18.09
C ASP A 239 19.45 10.08 -18.02
N GLY A 240 18.48 10.73 -18.68
CA GLY A 240 17.10 10.26 -18.73
C GLY A 240 16.16 10.89 -17.70
N LEU A 241 16.53 11.99 -17.05
CA LEU A 241 15.60 12.78 -16.25
C LEU A 241 14.53 13.40 -17.17
N THR A 242 13.26 13.10 -16.87
CA THR A 242 12.11 13.57 -17.66
C THR A 242 11.10 14.27 -16.75
N THR A 243 10.36 15.19 -17.30
CA THR A 243 9.17 15.79 -16.66
C THR A 243 7.89 15.07 -17.08
N ASP A 244 7.99 13.95 -17.78
CA ASP A 244 6.83 13.17 -18.18
C ASP A 244 6.23 12.44 -16.98
N VAL A 245 4.94 12.66 -16.76
CA VAL A 245 4.14 12.11 -15.65
C VAL A 245 3.11 11.09 -16.14
N THR A 246 3.26 10.59 -17.35
CA THR A 246 2.28 9.66 -17.96
C THR A 246 2.12 8.39 -17.13
N ASP A 247 3.18 7.92 -16.48
CA ASP A 247 3.19 6.73 -15.64
C ASP A 247 2.93 7.01 -14.15
N ASN A 248 2.63 8.27 -13.79
CA ASN A 248 2.29 8.62 -12.43
C ASN A 248 1.04 7.87 -11.96
N SER A 249 1.14 7.15 -10.84
CA SER A 249 0.08 6.28 -10.33
C SER A 249 -1.17 7.04 -9.91
N ASP A 250 -1.03 8.27 -9.38
CA ASP A 250 -2.18 9.07 -8.93
C ASP A 250 -3.01 9.53 -10.12
N LEU A 251 -2.36 10.02 -11.19
CA LEU A 251 -3.06 10.41 -12.42
C LEU A 251 -3.76 9.22 -13.06
N ARG A 252 -3.07 8.10 -13.14
CA ARG A 252 -3.60 6.88 -13.73
C ARG A 252 -4.76 6.31 -12.92
N SER A 253 -4.70 6.39 -11.59
CA SER A 253 -5.79 6.04 -10.69
C SER A 253 -7.04 6.91 -10.96
N LEU A 254 -6.89 8.22 -11.10
CA LEU A 254 -7.98 9.14 -11.42
C LEU A 254 -8.60 8.84 -12.80
N GLU A 255 -7.79 8.50 -13.80
CA GLU A 255 -8.29 8.09 -15.13
C GLU A 255 -9.12 6.81 -15.07
N LEU A 256 -8.65 5.82 -14.34
CA LEU A 256 -9.37 4.56 -14.15
C LEU A 256 -10.66 4.76 -13.34
N GLN A 257 -10.66 5.64 -12.33
CA GLN A 257 -11.87 6.01 -11.59
C GLN A 257 -12.90 6.71 -12.51
N GLU A 258 -12.44 7.57 -13.43
CA GLU A 258 -13.32 8.20 -14.42
C GLU A 258 -13.95 7.13 -15.33
N GLU A 259 -13.18 6.14 -15.77
CA GLU A 259 -13.71 5.02 -16.56
C GLU A 259 -14.73 4.19 -15.76
N VAL A 260 -14.50 3.94 -14.47
CA VAL A 260 -15.49 3.27 -13.59
C VAL A 260 -16.81 4.05 -13.59
N LEU A 261 -16.78 5.38 -13.42
CA LEU A 261 -17.98 6.22 -13.44
C LEU A 261 -18.66 6.22 -14.81
N ARG A 262 -17.91 6.26 -15.91
CA ARG A 262 -18.44 6.12 -17.28
C ARG A 262 -19.13 4.78 -17.51
N ARG A 263 -18.56 3.70 -16.99
CA ARG A 263 -19.16 2.35 -17.04
C ARG A 263 -20.39 2.25 -16.14
N SER A 264 -20.36 2.87 -14.94
CA SER A 264 -21.52 2.97 -14.06
C SER A 264 -22.68 3.70 -14.73
N LEU A 265 -22.42 4.80 -15.46
CA LEU A 265 -23.43 5.49 -16.22
C LEU A 265 -24.06 4.59 -17.31
N LYS A 266 -23.24 3.81 -18.02
CA LYS A 266 -23.74 2.84 -19.01
C LYS A 266 -24.59 1.76 -18.35
N ALA A 267 -24.22 1.27 -17.17
CA ALA A 267 -24.96 0.28 -16.40
C ALA A 267 -26.30 0.85 -15.90
N ALA A 268 -26.31 2.08 -15.36
CA ALA A 268 -27.51 2.78 -14.93
C ALA A 268 -28.49 3.01 -16.11
N ASN A 269 -27.99 3.39 -17.27
CA ASN A 269 -28.81 3.55 -18.47
C ASN A 269 -29.38 2.21 -18.97
N ALA A 270 -28.62 1.12 -18.87
CA ALA A 270 -29.08 -0.22 -19.24
C ALA A 270 -30.23 -0.71 -18.34
N GLY A 271 -30.36 -0.19 -17.12
CA GLY A 271 -31.50 -0.46 -16.25
C GLY A 271 -32.85 0.09 -16.76
N ARG A 272 -32.85 0.84 -17.87
CA ARG A 272 -34.08 1.28 -18.58
C ARG A 272 -34.49 0.34 -19.71
N MET A 273 -33.60 -0.60 -20.05
CA MET A 273 -33.86 -1.58 -21.12
C MET A 273 -34.79 -2.69 -20.63
N PRO A 274 -35.56 -3.33 -21.53
CA PRO A 274 -36.30 -4.53 -21.16
C PRO A 274 -35.43 -5.63 -20.62
N THR A 275 -35.97 -6.45 -19.71
CA THR A 275 -35.34 -7.69 -19.23
C THR A 275 -36.23 -8.88 -19.51
N LEU A 276 -35.67 -10.02 -19.89
CA LEU A 276 -36.33 -11.26 -20.14
C LEU A 276 -35.78 -12.34 -19.21
N ALA A 277 -36.68 -13.04 -18.53
CA ALA A 277 -36.30 -14.16 -17.67
C ALA A 277 -37.21 -15.36 -17.97
N ALA A 278 -36.65 -16.55 -17.89
CA ALA A 278 -37.43 -17.79 -17.80
C ALA A 278 -37.64 -18.08 -16.30
N PHE A 279 -38.80 -18.55 -15.95
CA PHE A 279 -39.11 -18.99 -14.61
C PHE A 279 -39.78 -20.36 -14.60
N GLY A 280 -39.60 -21.09 -13.51
CA GLY A 280 -40.30 -22.32 -13.19
C GLY A 280 -40.66 -22.29 -11.71
N SER A 281 -41.85 -22.75 -11.38
CA SER A 281 -42.23 -22.94 -9.97
C SER A 281 -42.94 -24.28 -9.80
N ALA A 282 -42.67 -24.95 -8.68
CA ALA A 282 -43.35 -26.14 -8.23
C ALA A 282 -43.76 -25.94 -6.79
N SER A 283 -45.02 -26.10 -6.49
CA SER A 283 -45.50 -25.99 -5.12
C SER A 283 -46.26 -27.21 -4.69
N TYR A 284 -46.20 -27.51 -3.40
CA TYR A 284 -46.99 -28.56 -2.72
C TYR A 284 -47.67 -27.88 -1.53
N THR A 285 -49.02 -27.75 -1.66
CA THR A 285 -49.82 -27.00 -0.71
C THR A 285 -50.95 -27.88 -0.16
N GLY A 286 -51.01 -27.99 1.17
CA GLY A 286 -52.09 -28.66 1.91
C GLY A 286 -52.95 -27.62 2.62
N ASN A 287 -54.22 -27.58 2.25
CA ASN A 287 -55.21 -26.68 2.82
C ASN A 287 -56.18 -27.46 3.67
N ASP A 288 -56.35 -27.09 4.94
CA ASP A 288 -57.42 -27.58 5.84
C ASP A 288 -58.69 -26.82 5.48
N MET A 289 -59.52 -27.39 4.59
CA MET A 289 -60.78 -26.81 4.15
C MET A 289 -61.91 -27.75 4.49
N GLU A 290 -63.01 -27.20 5.05
CA GLU A 290 -64.25 -27.97 5.19
C GLU A 290 -64.72 -28.41 3.80
N PRO A 291 -65.19 -29.67 3.64
CA PRO A 291 -65.67 -30.19 2.36
C PRO A 291 -66.83 -29.33 1.85
N PHE A 292 -66.61 -28.65 0.74
CA PHE A 292 -67.66 -27.86 0.08
C PHE A 292 -68.53 -28.77 -0.76
N ASN A 293 -69.73 -29.05 -0.26
CA ASN A 293 -70.68 -29.90 -0.96
C ASN A 293 -71.39 -29.15 -2.08
N PHE A 294 -70.90 -29.30 -3.33
CA PHE A 294 -71.64 -28.91 -4.51
C PHE A 294 -72.45 -30.12 -5.03
N GLY A 295 -73.70 -30.20 -4.54
CA GLY A 295 -74.72 -31.09 -5.15
C GLY A 295 -74.39 -32.58 -5.19
N GLY A 296 -74.42 -33.27 -4.11
CA GLY A 296 -74.83 -34.66 -4.02
C GLY A 296 -73.81 -35.78 -4.26
N ALA A 297 -72.51 -35.50 -4.35
CA ALA A 297 -71.51 -36.55 -4.26
C ALA A 297 -70.71 -36.35 -2.97
N ALA A 298 -70.88 -37.24 -1.98
CA ALA A 298 -70.06 -37.26 -0.76
C ALA A 298 -68.60 -37.46 -1.18
N ALA A 299 -67.71 -36.54 -0.79
CA ALA A 299 -66.29 -36.77 -0.90
C ALA A 299 -65.94 -37.99 -0.06
N THR A 300 -65.51 -39.06 -0.70
CA THR A 300 -65.12 -40.32 -0.05
C THR A 300 -63.73 -40.29 0.55
N ASP A 301 -63.10 -39.12 0.62
CA ASP A 301 -61.76 -38.94 1.20
C ASP A 301 -61.91 -38.25 2.56
N ASP A 302 -61.70 -39.06 3.62
CA ASP A 302 -61.73 -38.64 5.03
C ASP A 302 -60.50 -37.78 5.43
N SER A 303 -59.71 -37.33 4.45
CA SER A 303 -58.58 -36.51 4.71
C SER A 303 -59.00 -35.04 4.94
N ARG A 304 -58.63 -34.51 6.11
CA ARG A 304 -58.90 -33.14 6.52
C ARG A 304 -58.20 -32.10 5.63
N TYR A 305 -57.15 -32.52 4.89
CA TYR A 305 -56.32 -31.66 4.07
C TYR A 305 -56.52 -31.94 2.60
N PHE A 306 -56.80 -30.89 1.82
CA PHE A 306 -56.77 -30.93 0.35
C PHE A 306 -55.38 -30.53 -0.16
N TRP A 307 -54.70 -31.49 -0.80
CA TRP A 307 -53.35 -31.29 -1.31
C TRP A 307 -53.34 -30.96 -2.82
N THR A 308 -52.61 -29.90 -3.16
CA THR A 308 -52.38 -29.48 -4.57
C THR A 308 -50.89 -29.41 -4.88
N HIS A 309 -50.51 -29.70 -6.12
CA HIS A 309 -49.13 -29.72 -6.56
C HIS A 309 -48.97 -29.08 -7.93
N PRO A 310 -49.32 -27.80 -8.11
CA PRO A 310 -49.15 -27.12 -9.39
C PRO A 310 -47.66 -26.95 -9.74
N ILE A 311 -47.36 -27.17 -11.02
CA ILE A 311 -46.07 -26.88 -11.62
C ILE A 311 -46.32 -25.91 -12.77
N SER A 312 -45.56 -24.82 -12.83
CA SER A 312 -45.63 -23.82 -13.87
C SER A 312 -44.26 -23.47 -14.42
N VAL A 313 -44.17 -23.24 -15.70
CA VAL A 313 -43.00 -22.71 -16.40
C VAL A 313 -43.43 -21.60 -17.33
N GLY A 314 -42.58 -20.58 -17.49
CA GLY A 314 -42.96 -19.46 -18.35
C GLY A 314 -41.79 -18.52 -18.63
N LEU A 315 -42.12 -17.51 -19.44
CA LEU A 315 -41.22 -16.40 -19.75
C LEU A 315 -41.84 -15.11 -19.22
N GLN A 316 -40.99 -14.29 -18.56
CA GLN A 316 -41.39 -12.99 -18.03
C GLN A 316 -40.59 -11.90 -18.74
N LEU A 317 -41.26 -11.04 -19.51
CA LEU A 317 -40.71 -9.82 -20.04
C LEU A 317 -41.09 -8.64 -19.17
N SER A 318 -40.09 -7.93 -18.64
CA SER A 318 -40.31 -6.73 -17.84
C SER A 318 -39.75 -5.50 -18.58
N VAL A 319 -40.65 -4.53 -18.86
CA VAL A 319 -40.31 -3.29 -19.54
C VAL A 319 -40.60 -2.11 -18.61
N PRO A 320 -39.60 -1.44 -18.06
CA PRO A 320 -39.83 -0.30 -17.19
C PRO A 320 -40.22 0.96 -17.98
N ILE A 321 -41.51 1.30 -18.00
CA ILE A 321 -42.05 2.45 -18.77
C ILE A 321 -41.82 3.76 -18.03
N PHE A 322 -42.13 3.82 -16.73
CA PHE A 322 -41.94 4.99 -15.89
C PHE A 322 -41.47 4.61 -14.50
N SER A 323 -40.44 5.27 -13.99
CA SER A 323 -39.81 5.00 -12.71
C SER A 323 -39.74 6.24 -11.80
N GLY A 324 -40.68 7.16 -11.89
CA GLY A 324 -40.71 8.37 -11.06
C GLY A 324 -39.46 9.26 -11.23
N LEU A 325 -38.87 9.30 -12.43
CA LEU A 325 -37.64 10.04 -12.76
C LEU A 325 -36.36 9.57 -12.04
N THR A 326 -36.43 8.56 -11.19
CA THR A 326 -35.28 8.09 -10.38
C THR A 326 -34.11 7.64 -11.26
N LYS A 327 -34.36 6.86 -12.31
CA LYS A 327 -33.33 6.41 -13.26
C LYS A 327 -32.73 7.58 -14.08
N MET A 328 -33.53 8.61 -14.37
CA MET A 328 -33.04 9.80 -15.06
C MET A 328 -32.13 10.63 -14.14
N ASN A 329 -32.56 10.87 -12.91
CA ASN A 329 -31.77 11.63 -11.94
C ASN A 329 -30.49 10.89 -11.56
N ARG A 330 -30.51 9.54 -11.45
CA ARG A 330 -29.29 8.74 -11.28
C ARG A 330 -28.29 8.95 -12.42
N SER A 331 -28.78 9.02 -13.67
CA SER A 331 -27.89 9.29 -14.81
C SER A 331 -27.32 10.70 -14.80
N ARG A 332 -28.11 11.69 -14.33
CA ARG A 332 -27.63 13.09 -14.17
C ARG A 332 -26.61 13.20 -13.06
N GLU A 333 -26.85 12.54 -11.94
CA GLU A 333 -25.91 12.45 -10.83
C GLU A 333 -24.56 11.88 -11.30
N LEU A 334 -24.54 10.73 -12.00
CA LEU A 334 -23.32 10.12 -12.51
C LEU A 334 -22.59 11.03 -13.52
N LYS A 335 -23.33 11.75 -14.38
CA LYS A 335 -22.72 12.75 -15.28
C LYS A 335 -22.05 13.88 -14.51
N ASN A 336 -22.68 14.35 -13.45
CA ASN A 336 -22.11 15.38 -12.59
C ASN A 336 -20.83 14.86 -11.91
N GLN A 337 -20.84 13.64 -11.36
CA GLN A 337 -19.66 13.01 -10.75
C GLN A 337 -18.50 12.85 -11.77
N ILE A 338 -18.80 12.49 -13.02
CA ILE A 338 -17.78 12.44 -14.09
C ILE A 338 -17.18 13.82 -14.33
N SER A 339 -18.03 14.88 -14.41
CA SER A 339 -17.55 16.25 -14.59
C SER A 339 -16.70 16.73 -13.40
N GLN A 340 -17.12 16.42 -12.16
CA GLN A 340 -16.34 16.72 -10.96
C GLN A 340 -14.97 16.03 -11.00
N LEU A 341 -14.94 14.73 -11.32
CA LEU A 341 -13.71 13.97 -11.36
C LEU A 341 -12.77 14.45 -12.48
N SER A 342 -13.31 14.88 -13.63
CA SER A 342 -12.49 15.43 -14.72
C SER A 342 -11.81 16.73 -14.32
N LEU A 343 -12.50 17.60 -13.55
CA LEU A 343 -11.90 18.81 -12.97
C LEU A 343 -10.84 18.48 -11.92
N GLN A 344 -11.12 17.51 -11.04
CA GLN A 344 -10.15 17.03 -10.05
C GLN A 344 -8.89 16.48 -10.74
N ARG A 345 -9.04 15.69 -11.81
CA ARG A 345 -7.92 15.17 -12.59
C ARG A 345 -7.09 16.29 -13.22
N SER A 346 -7.76 17.31 -13.80
CA SER A 346 -7.06 18.47 -14.38
C SER A 346 -6.23 19.22 -13.32
N TYR A 347 -6.81 19.41 -12.13
CA TYR A 347 -6.11 20.04 -11.02
C TYR A 347 -4.96 19.17 -10.48
N ALA A 348 -5.20 17.86 -10.28
CA ALA A 348 -4.17 16.92 -9.85
C ALA A 348 -2.99 16.87 -10.82
N ARG A 349 -3.24 16.92 -12.15
CA ARG A 349 -2.18 17.00 -13.14
C ARG A 349 -1.30 18.23 -12.95
N GLN A 350 -1.90 19.41 -12.70
CA GLN A 350 -1.12 20.63 -12.43
C GLN A 350 -0.30 20.50 -11.13
N GLN A 351 -0.87 19.90 -10.09
CA GLN A 351 -0.13 19.65 -8.85
C GLN A 351 1.06 18.70 -9.07
N ILE A 352 0.86 17.61 -9.81
CA ILE A 352 1.92 16.63 -10.08
C ILE A 352 2.99 17.24 -11.00
N ASP A 353 2.64 18.06 -11.99
CA ASP A 353 3.59 18.81 -12.80
C ASP A 353 4.49 19.72 -11.93
N VAL A 354 3.92 20.38 -10.91
CA VAL A 354 4.70 21.16 -9.93
C VAL A 354 5.57 20.26 -9.07
N GLN A 355 5.03 19.14 -8.58
CA GLN A 355 5.78 18.19 -7.73
C GLN A 355 6.98 17.58 -8.47
N VAL A 356 6.83 17.16 -9.73
CA VAL A 356 7.93 16.62 -10.54
C VAL A 356 9.01 17.69 -10.76
N ARG A 357 8.63 18.93 -11.07
CA ARG A 357 9.59 20.02 -11.23
C ARG A 357 10.31 20.33 -9.92
N SER A 358 9.61 20.32 -8.79
CA SER A 358 10.23 20.48 -7.47
C SER A 358 11.21 19.35 -7.20
N ALA A 359 10.79 18.09 -7.34
CA ALA A 359 11.62 16.93 -7.09
C ALA A 359 12.88 16.91 -8.01
N LEU A 360 12.75 17.36 -9.26
CA LEU A 360 13.88 17.52 -10.16
C LEU A 360 14.84 18.60 -9.69
N ASN A 361 14.32 19.76 -9.25
CA ASN A 361 15.15 20.83 -8.71
C ASN A 361 15.84 20.39 -7.41
N ASP A 362 15.15 19.68 -6.53
CA ASP A 362 15.71 19.15 -5.30
C ASP A 362 16.85 18.16 -5.58
N LEU A 363 16.65 17.27 -6.56
CA LEU A 363 17.68 16.33 -7.02
C LEU A 363 18.93 17.04 -7.59
N LEU A 364 18.72 18.04 -8.44
CA LEU A 364 19.82 18.82 -9.01
C LEU A 364 20.55 19.63 -7.92
N THR A 365 19.82 20.24 -6.99
CA THR A 365 20.39 20.98 -5.87
C THR A 365 21.18 20.05 -4.93
N ALA A 366 20.64 18.88 -4.61
CA ALA A 366 21.34 17.88 -3.78
C ALA A 366 22.64 17.41 -4.44
N ARG A 367 22.65 17.23 -5.76
CA ARG A 367 23.87 16.90 -6.52
C ARG A 367 24.94 17.98 -6.41
N GLU A 368 24.59 19.23 -6.68
CA GLU A 368 25.54 20.35 -6.61
C GLU A 368 26.03 20.55 -5.16
N THR A 369 25.16 20.36 -4.16
CA THR A 369 25.53 20.40 -2.76
C THR A 369 26.54 19.29 -2.42
N MET A 370 26.36 18.08 -2.94
CA MET A 370 27.30 16.97 -2.74
C MET A 370 28.70 17.32 -3.27
N TYR A 371 28.80 17.88 -4.50
CA TYR A 371 30.08 18.32 -5.05
C TYR A 371 30.75 19.41 -4.23
N ALA A 372 29.98 20.39 -3.75
CA ALA A 372 30.50 21.46 -2.90
C ALA A 372 31.02 20.93 -1.56
N GLN A 373 30.29 19.97 -0.96
CA GLN A 373 30.71 19.36 0.31
C GLN A 373 31.94 18.47 0.14
N GLU A 374 32.09 17.76 -0.98
CA GLU A 374 33.31 16.98 -1.28
C GLU A 374 34.57 17.87 -1.26
N LEU A 375 34.50 19.01 -1.93
CA LEU A 375 35.59 19.99 -1.94
C LEU A 375 35.84 20.55 -0.52
N THR A 376 34.77 20.80 0.23
CA THR A 376 34.84 21.27 1.64
C THR A 376 35.56 20.27 2.52
N VAL A 377 35.31 18.97 2.39
CA VAL A 377 36.03 17.91 3.11
C VAL A 377 37.51 17.94 2.82
N GLU A 378 37.90 18.07 1.53
CA GLU A 378 39.31 18.14 1.12
C GLU A 378 40.01 19.35 1.77
N GLN A 379 39.38 20.52 1.71
CA GLN A 379 39.92 21.76 2.30
C GLN A 379 39.99 21.65 3.85
N ALA A 380 38.97 21.14 4.51
CA ALA A 380 38.95 20.99 5.96
C ALA A 380 40.02 19.99 6.45
N ARG A 381 40.23 18.89 5.71
CA ARG A 381 41.32 17.93 5.97
C ARG A 381 42.70 18.55 5.86
N LYS A 382 42.93 19.38 4.85
CA LYS A 382 44.19 20.13 4.68
C LYS A 382 44.39 21.14 5.82
N ALA A 383 43.33 21.89 6.19
CA ALA A 383 43.37 22.86 7.27
C ALA A 383 43.71 22.19 8.63
N TYR A 384 43.05 21.06 8.92
CA TYR A 384 43.35 20.29 10.14
C TYR A 384 44.81 19.82 10.14
N LYS A 385 45.33 19.25 9.05
CA LYS A 385 46.73 18.80 8.97
C LYS A 385 47.74 19.94 9.25
N ILE A 386 47.46 21.13 8.72
CA ILE A 386 48.30 22.32 8.96
C ILE A 386 48.22 22.71 10.44
N SER A 387 47.02 22.78 11.02
CA SER A 387 46.82 23.16 12.42
C SER A 387 47.47 22.16 13.41
N ASP A 388 47.36 20.86 13.12
CA ASP A 388 47.99 19.79 13.93
C ASP A 388 49.52 19.92 13.87
N THR A 389 50.10 20.15 12.69
CA THR A 389 51.56 20.34 12.53
C THR A 389 52.04 21.59 13.27
N ARG A 390 51.33 22.71 13.20
CA ARG A 390 51.67 23.97 13.91
C ARG A 390 51.56 23.78 15.41
N TYR A 391 50.50 23.14 15.90
CA TYR A 391 50.33 22.88 17.30
C TYR A 391 51.45 22.01 17.88
N ARG A 392 51.82 20.93 17.21
CA ARG A 392 52.94 20.05 17.60
C ARG A 392 54.29 20.72 17.58
N ALA A 393 54.47 21.69 16.68
CA ALA A 393 55.68 22.52 16.60
C ALA A 393 55.70 23.69 17.62
N GLY A 394 54.67 23.83 18.46
CA GLY A 394 54.52 24.94 19.41
C GLY A 394 54.21 26.29 18.76
N ALA A 395 53.88 26.32 17.44
CA ALA A 395 53.57 27.50 16.68
C ALA A 395 52.08 27.77 16.47
N GLY A 396 51.22 26.98 17.08
CA GLY A 396 49.76 27.09 17.03
C GLY A 396 49.13 26.89 18.43
N THR A 397 47.88 27.30 18.60
CA THR A 397 47.11 27.15 19.86
C THR A 397 46.25 25.91 19.82
N ILE A 398 45.89 25.37 21.00
CA ILE A 398 44.92 24.28 21.15
C ILE A 398 43.55 24.67 20.58
N LEU A 399 43.16 25.95 20.64
CA LEU A 399 41.91 26.46 20.11
C LEU A 399 41.87 26.38 18.57
N GLU A 400 42.98 26.75 17.89
CA GLU A 400 43.11 26.61 16.43
C GLU A 400 43.02 25.13 16.02
N LEU A 401 43.68 24.22 16.73
CA LEU A 401 43.63 22.79 16.46
C LEU A 401 42.21 22.24 16.63
N ASN A 402 41.54 22.54 17.76
CA ASN A 402 40.19 22.08 18.04
C ASN A 402 39.18 22.63 17.02
N SER A 403 39.29 23.89 16.63
CA SER A 403 38.45 24.51 15.61
C SER A 403 38.61 23.82 14.24
N ALA A 404 39.85 23.55 13.83
CA ALA A 404 40.14 22.86 12.57
C ALA A 404 39.62 21.41 12.57
N GLN A 405 39.76 20.71 13.71
CA GLN A 405 39.24 19.34 13.85
C GLN A 405 37.71 19.29 13.84
N LEU A 406 37.04 20.20 14.57
CA LEU A 406 35.57 20.31 14.52
C LEU A 406 35.09 20.60 13.10
N SER A 407 35.77 21.52 12.38
CA SER A 407 35.44 21.83 10.99
C SER A 407 35.60 20.62 10.06
N GLN A 408 36.66 19.81 10.26
CA GLN A 408 36.86 18.59 9.48
C GLN A 408 35.76 17.55 9.75
N THR A 409 35.45 17.30 11.04
CA THR A 409 34.39 16.36 11.42
C THR A 409 33.04 16.81 10.85
N GLN A 410 32.72 18.10 10.96
CA GLN A 410 31.47 18.66 10.45
C GLN A 410 31.40 18.56 8.89
N ALA A 411 32.50 18.83 8.20
CA ALA A 411 32.56 18.71 6.76
C ALA A 411 32.32 17.25 6.30
N GLN A 412 32.90 16.27 6.99
CA GLN A 412 32.68 14.84 6.69
C GLN A 412 31.23 14.43 6.94
N LEU A 413 30.62 14.85 8.04
CA LEU A 413 29.22 14.59 8.35
C LEU A 413 28.28 15.23 7.31
N ASN A 414 28.56 16.50 6.92
CA ASN A 414 27.76 17.19 5.91
C ASN A 414 27.90 16.54 4.53
N PHE A 415 29.05 16.01 4.19
CA PHE A 415 29.25 15.29 2.93
C PHE A 415 28.45 13.98 2.91
N SER A 416 28.50 13.18 3.98
CA SER A 416 27.69 11.97 4.11
C SER A 416 26.19 12.29 4.04
N GLN A 417 25.76 13.38 4.68
CA GLN A 417 24.37 13.86 4.59
C GLN A 417 23.99 14.24 3.15
N ALA A 418 24.87 14.94 2.42
CA ALA A 418 24.61 15.36 1.06
C ALA A 418 24.45 14.18 0.09
N ILE A 419 25.21 13.09 0.27
CA ILE A 419 25.03 11.84 -0.50
C ILE A 419 23.64 11.24 -0.21
N TYR A 420 23.26 11.14 1.06
CA TYR A 420 21.95 10.65 1.44
C TYR A 420 20.81 11.50 0.87
N ASP A 421 20.94 12.82 0.94
CA ASP A 421 19.93 13.77 0.43
C ASP A 421 19.71 13.57 -1.07
N TYR A 422 20.78 13.38 -1.83
CA TYR A 422 20.68 13.07 -3.25
C TYR A 422 19.98 11.73 -3.51
N LEU A 423 20.37 10.66 -2.82
CA LEU A 423 19.80 9.32 -3.00
C LEU A 423 18.32 9.31 -2.61
N SER A 424 17.98 10.04 -1.53
CA SER A 424 16.60 10.20 -1.07
C SER A 424 15.76 11.01 -2.07
N ALA A 425 16.30 12.12 -2.58
CA ALA A 425 15.66 12.93 -3.63
C ALA A 425 15.44 12.13 -4.92
N LYS A 426 16.39 11.27 -5.30
CA LYS A 426 16.27 10.37 -6.45
C LYS A 426 15.16 9.33 -6.24
N ALA A 427 15.10 8.72 -5.08
CA ALA A 427 14.04 7.76 -4.74
C ALA A 427 12.65 8.44 -4.79
N GLU A 428 12.54 9.68 -4.30
CA GLU A 428 11.30 10.45 -4.35
C GLU A 428 10.93 10.86 -5.79
N TYR A 429 11.89 11.30 -6.58
CA TYR A 429 11.68 11.62 -8.00
C TYR A 429 11.18 10.38 -8.76
N ASP A 430 11.82 9.20 -8.57
CA ASP A 430 11.42 7.95 -9.22
C ASP A 430 10.00 7.55 -8.82
N ARG A 431 9.62 7.76 -7.55
CA ARG A 431 8.25 7.53 -7.03
C ARG A 431 7.23 8.43 -7.74
N ILE A 432 7.50 9.72 -7.84
CA ILE A 432 6.57 10.70 -8.46
C ILE A 432 6.41 10.44 -9.95
N VAL A 433 7.48 10.08 -10.66
CA VAL A 433 7.43 9.74 -12.10
C VAL A 433 6.76 8.37 -12.33
N GLY A 434 6.65 7.54 -11.29
CA GLY A 434 6.00 6.23 -11.38
C GLY A 434 6.92 5.12 -11.88
N ARG A 435 8.23 5.20 -11.62
CA ARG A 435 9.20 4.17 -11.99
C ARG A 435 9.12 2.97 -11.05
N GLU A 436 8.93 1.79 -11.61
CA GLU A 436 8.95 0.53 -10.86
C GLU A 436 10.37 0.00 -10.66
N HIS A 437 10.58 -0.75 -9.57
CA HIS A 437 11.83 -1.48 -9.36
C HIS A 437 11.98 -2.58 -10.42
N GLY A 438 13.07 -2.53 -11.19
CA GLY A 438 13.37 -3.53 -12.24
C GLY A 438 13.06 -3.09 -13.69
N ASN A 439 12.37 -1.98 -13.93
CA ASN A 439 12.24 -1.38 -15.25
C ASN A 439 13.38 -0.35 -15.47
N LYS A 440 14.37 -0.75 -16.28
CA LYS A 440 15.42 0.15 -16.77
C LYS A 440 14.93 0.94 -17.97
#